data_021866ad5635cfabfcc06bc171af8350
#
_entry.id   021866ad5635cfabfcc06bc171af8350
#
_cell.length_a   1.000
_cell.length_b   1.000
_cell.length_c   1.000
_cell.angle_alpha   90.00
_cell.angle_beta   90.00
_cell.angle_gamma   90.00
#
_symmetry.space_group_name_H-M   'P 1'
#
loop_
_entity.id
_entity.type
_entity.pdbx_description
1 polymer ?
#
loop_
_entity_poly.entity_id
_entity_poly.type
_entity_poly.pdbx_seq_one_letter_code
_entity_poly.pdbx_strand_id
1 'polypeptide(L)'
;MAHKGPHISISPDYVVNRILRINIDDFAEWPESVRHLAIAIAEELFLVAYNPFINVETVRNSVHARFERESMALAHYFANAIGEGITMFWSAYEAERSFREELISALRNILPNECILSSPSALVASATDATDLRMELPLLVVEPDSAEQVAALVKLANDMKFALIPRGG
;
A
#
# COMPACT_ATOMS: atom_id res chain seq x y z
N MET A 1 4.19 14.90 -34.48
CA MET A 1 3.22 13.85 -34.10
C MET A 1 3.60 13.38 -32.69
N ALA A 2 2.81 13.73 -31.69
CA ALA A 2 3.06 13.33 -30.29
C ALA A 2 2.62 11.88 -30.12
N HIS A 3 3.55 11.00 -29.75
CA HIS A 3 3.25 9.62 -29.35
C HIS A 3 2.43 9.69 -28.05
N LYS A 4 1.12 9.44 -28.15
CA LYS A 4 0.32 9.08 -26.99
C LYS A 4 0.69 7.64 -26.64
N GLY A 5 1.55 7.49 -25.62
CA GLY A 5 1.75 6.20 -24.97
C GLY A 5 0.41 5.67 -24.43
N PRO A 6 0.27 4.36 -24.24
CA PRO A 6 -0.95 3.78 -23.69
C PRO A 6 -1.13 4.33 -22.27
N HIS A 7 -2.16 5.17 -22.08
CA HIS A 7 -2.64 5.51 -20.75
C HIS A 7 -3.22 4.23 -20.14
N ILE A 8 -2.49 3.58 -19.25
CA ILE A 8 -3.03 2.52 -18.41
C ILE A 8 -3.93 3.21 -17.40
N SER A 9 -5.20 3.34 -17.75
CA SER A 9 -6.23 3.76 -16.81
C SER A 9 -6.47 2.60 -15.85
N ILE A 10 -6.11 2.75 -14.58
CA ILE A 10 -6.48 1.79 -13.54
C ILE A 10 -8.00 1.92 -13.39
N SER A 11 -8.74 0.83 -13.68
CA SER A 11 -10.20 0.88 -13.54
C SER A 11 -10.60 1.00 -12.06
N PRO A 12 -11.69 1.72 -11.74
CA PRO A 12 -12.21 1.80 -10.37
C PRO A 12 -12.48 0.42 -9.76
N ASP A 13 -12.98 -0.54 -10.55
CA ASP A 13 -13.25 -1.90 -10.09
C ASP A 13 -11.97 -2.63 -9.65
N TYR A 14 -10.86 -2.39 -10.35
CA TYR A 14 -9.55 -2.91 -9.94
C TYR A 14 -9.11 -2.32 -8.59
N VAL A 15 -9.33 -1.02 -8.37
CA VAL A 15 -8.98 -0.36 -7.11
C VAL A 15 -9.81 -0.93 -5.97
N VAL A 16 -11.12 -1.10 -6.16
CA VAL A 16 -12.02 -1.71 -5.16
C VAL A 16 -11.60 -3.13 -4.82
N ASN A 17 -11.32 -3.96 -5.82
CA ASN A 17 -10.85 -5.33 -5.59
C ASN A 17 -9.52 -5.36 -4.84
N ARG A 18 -8.55 -4.53 -5.23
CA ARG A 18 -7.22 -4.52 -4.63
C ARG A 18 -7.23 -4.02 -3.18
N ILE A 19 -8.04 -3.01 -2.89
CA ILE A 19 -8.04 -2.31 -1.60
C ILE A 19 -9.06 -2.93 -0.63
N LEU A 20 -10.31 -3.10 -1.08
CA LEU A 20 -11.38 -3.61 -0.23
C LEU A 20 -11.57 -5.13 -0.36
N ARG A 21 -10.83 -5.78 -1.25
CA ARG A 21 -10.90 -7.24 -1.52
C ARG A 21 -12.29 -7.73 -1.93
N ILE A 22 -13.10 -6.85 -2.50
CA ILE A 22 -14.40 -7.19 -3.07
C ILE A 22 -14.18 -7.83 -4.44
N ASN A 23 -14.85 -8.96 -4.71
CA ASN A 23 -14.74 -9.64 -6.00
C ASN A 23 -15.27 -8.75 -7.13
N ILE A 24 -14.56 -8.68 -8.27
CA ILE A 24 -14.91 -7.81 -9.41
C ILE A 24 -16.24 -8.23 -10.03
N ASP A 25 -16.48 -9.53 -10.19
CA ASP A 25 -17.72 -10.03 -10.83
C ASP A 25 -18.93 -9.72 -9.95
N ASP A 26 -18.82 -9.94 -8.64
CA ASP A 26 -19.87 -9.58 -7.69
C ASP A 26 -20.10 -8.06 -7.66
N PHE A 27 -19.03 -7.28 -7.68
CA PHE A 27 -19.07 -5.83 -7.63
C PHE A 27 -19.77 -5.22 -8.84
N ALA A 28 -19.64 -5.81 -10.03
CA ALA A 28 -20.29 -5.35 -11.26
C ALA A 28 -21.82 -5.39 -11.14
N GLU A 29 -22.37 -6.33 -10.37
CA GLU A 29 -23.81 -6.50 -10.14
C GLU A 29 -24.37 -5.61 -9.02
N TRP A 30 -23.52 -4.85 -8.31
CA TRP A 30 -23.95 -3.98 -7.24
C TRP A 30 -24.71 -2.75 -7.74
N PRO A 31 -25.70 -2.23 -6.98
CA PRO A 31 -26.36 -0.99 -7.30
C PRO A 31 -25.36 0.16 -7.48
N GLU A 32 -25.62 1.06 -8.42
CA GLU A 32 -24.71 2.15 -8.77
C GLU A 32 -24.31 3.02 -7.56
N SER A 33 -25.27 3.36 -6.70
CA SER A 33 -25.02 4.15 -5.49
C SER A 33 -24.08 3.45 -4.51
N VAL A 34 -24.16 2.12 -4.40
CA VAL A 34 -23.29 1.31 -3.55
C VAL A 34 -21.89 1.24 -4.15
N ARG A 35 -21.80 1.06 -5.47
CA ARG A 35 -20.50 1.06 -6.18
C ARG A 35 -19.79 2.40 -6.03
N HIS A 36 -20.50 3.52 -6.14
CA HIS A 36 -19.92 4.85 -5.95
C HIS A 36 -19.30 5.02 -4.55
N LEU A 37 -20.00 4.56 -3.50
CA LEU A 37 -19.44 4.60 -2.15
C LEU A 37 -18.18 3.73 -2.01
N ALA A 38 -18.24 2.50 -2.50
CA ALA A 38 -17.08 1.58 -2.43
C ALA A 38 -15.87 2.13 -3.20
N ILE A 39 -16.08 2.70 -4.39
CA ILE A 39 -15.04 3.34 -5.20
C ILE A 39 -14.43 4.52 -4.43
N ALA A 40 -15.25 5.44 -3.92
CA ALA A 40 -14.76 6.61 -3.20
C ALA A 40 -13.91 6.25 -1.98
N ILE A 41 -14.34 5.24 -1.21
CA ILE A 41 -13.58 4.71 -0.07
C ILE A 41 -12.28 4.03 -0.54
N ALA A 42 -12.36 3.19 -1.56
CA ALA A 42 -11.19 2.49 -2.08
C ALA A 42 -10.13 3.46 -2.63
N GLU A 43 -10.53 4.54 -3.29
CA GLU A 43 -9.62 5.58 -3.78
C GLU A 43 -8.93 6.35 -2.63
N GLU A 44 -9.64 6.70 -1.56
CA GLU A 44 -9.04 7.31 -0.38
C GLU A 44 -8.02 6.37 0.29
N LEU A 45 -8.35 5.10 0.46
CA LEU A 45 -7.45 4.09 1.03
C LEU A 45 -6.28 3.76 0.09
N PHE A 46 -6.48 3.81 -1.23
CA PHE A 46 -5.41 3.66 -2.22
C PHE A 46 -4.34 4.73 -2.04
N LEU A 47 -4.74 5.97 -1.75
CA LEU A 47 -3.77 7.02 -1.45
C LEU A 47 -2.91 6.70 -0.21
N VAL A 48 -3.48 6.06 0.81
CA VAL A 48 -2.71 5.62 1.98
C VAL A 48 -1.68 4.56 1.62
N ALA A 49 -2.05 3.61 0.74
CA ALA A 49 -1.18 2.52 0.34
C ALA A 49 -0.01 2.97 -0.57
N TYR A 50 -0.22 4.02 -1.41
CA TYR A 50 0.71 4.37 -2.48
C TYR A 50 1.28 5.80 -2.41
N ASN A 51 0.86 6.61 -1.43
CA ASN A 51 1.38 7.96 -1.24
C ASN A 51 1.96 8.12 0.17
N PRO A 52 3.28 7.95 0.33
CA PRO A 52 3.93 8.02 1.64
C PRO A 52 3.98 9.42 2.25
N PHE A 53 3.50 10.45 1.53
CA PHE A 53 3.42 11.84 2.02
C PHE A 53 2.05 12.18 2.62
N ILE A 54 1.08 11.26 2.54
CA ILE A 54 -0.29 11.55 3.01
C ILE A 54 -0.38 11.53 4.53
N ASN A 55 -1.26 12.37 5.07
CA ASN A 55 -1.62 12.26 6.48
C ASN A 55 -2.65 11.14 6.67
N VAL A 56 -2.17 10.00 7.15
CA VAL A 56 -2.95 8.77 7.30
C VAL A 56 -4.15 8.96 8.24
N GLU A 57 -3.99 9.69 9.35
CA GLU A 57 -5.08 9.91 10.29
C GLU A 57 -6.20 10.78 9.70
N THR A 58 -5.86 11.74 8.86
CA THR A 58 -6.86 12.54 8.12
C THR A 58 -7.68 11.65 7.21
N VAL A 59 -7.06 10.75 6.46
CA VAL A 59 -7.77 9.81 5.58
C VAL A 59 -8.60 8.81 6.38
N ARG A 60 -8.05 8.28 7.48
CA ARG A 60 -8.77 7.36 8.37
C ARG A 60 -10.08 7.99 8.86
N ASN A 61 -10.00 9.22 9.35
CA ASN A 61 -11.19 9.95 9.83
C ASN A 61 -12.18 10.25 8.71
N SER A 62 -11.70 10.61 7.50
CA SER A 62 -12.53 10.87 6.33
C SER A 62 -13.31 9.61 5.91
N VAL A 63 -12.60 8.49 5.76
CA VAL A 63 -13.20 7.19 5.39
C VAL A 63 -14.24 6.75 6.42
N HIS A 64 -13.92 6.86 7.71
CA HIS A 64 -14.83 6.49 8.79
C HIS A 64 -16.10 7.33 8.75
N ALA A 65 -15.98 8.65 8.72
CA ALA A 65 -17.11 9.56 8.69
C ALA A 65 -17.99 9.39 7.43
N ARG A 66 -17.36 9.13 6.27
CA ARG A 66 -18.07 8.82 5.03
C ARG A 66 -18.85 7.53 5.16
N PHE A 67 -18.18 6.46 5.60
CA PHE A 67 -18.80 5.14 5.73
C PHE A 67 -19.97 5.18 6.73
N GLU A 68 -19.80 5.77 7.91
CA GLU A 68 -20.89 5.91 8.89
C GLU A 68 -22.11 6.64 8.32
N ARG A 69 -21.88 7.74 7.61
CA ARG A 69 -22.98 8.56 7.04
C ARG A 69 -23.73 7.84 5.92
N GLU A 70 -23.00 7.19 5.01
CA GLU A 70 -23.57 6.68 3.77
C GLU A 70 -24.01 5.22 3.86
N SER A 71 -23.41 4.42 4.76
CA SER A 71 -23.79 3.01 4.93
C SER A 71 -25.15 2.80 5.56
N MET A 72 -25.68 3.78 6.30
CA MET A 72 -27.00 3.68 6.94
C MET A 72 -28.16 3.51 5.93
N ALA A 73 -27.97 3.96 4.70
CA ALA A 73 -28.97 3.85 3.63
C ALA A 73 -28.81 2.56 2.80
N LEU A 74 -27.80 1.76 3.06
CA LEU A 74 -27.48 0.55 2.29
C LEU A 74 -28.15 -0.70 2.89
N ALA A 75 -28.41 -1.68 2.00
CA ALA A 75 -28.72 -3.01 2.47
C ALA A 75 -27.55 -3.57 3.29
N HIS A 76 -27.84 -4.30 4.36
CA HIS A 76 -26.87 -4.81 5.33
C HIS A 76 -25.72 -5.61 4.68
N TYR A 77 -26.02 -6.38 3.64
CA TYR A 77 -25.03 -7.14 2.89
C TYR A 77 -23.90 -6.25 2.32
N PHE A 78 -24.26 -5.14 1.66
CA PHE A 78 -23.29 -4.23 1.05
C PHE A 78 -22.52 -3.44 2.11
N ALA A 79 -23.22 -2.95 3.14
CA ALA A 79 -22.58 -2.25 4.25
C ALA A 79 -21.53 -3.14 4.93
N ASN A 80 -21.84 -4.40 5.18
CA ASN A 80 -20.91 -5.37 5.76
C ASN A 80 -19.71 -5.61 4.85
N ALA A 81 -19.91 -5.85 3.56
CA ALA A 81 -18.81 -6.13 2.64
C ALA A 81 -17.82 -4.95 2.55
N ILE A 82 -18.31 -3.71 2.48
CA ILE A 82 -17.46 -2.51 2.49
C ILE A 82 -16.78 -2.35 3.84
N GLY A 83 -17.50 -2.50 4.95
CA GLY A 83 -16.96 -2.37 6.31
C GLY A 83 -15.88 -3.40 6.64
N GLU A 84 -16.07 -4.65 6.21
CA GLU A 84 -15.05 -5.69 6.30
C GLU A 84 -13.81 -5.35 5.49
N GLY A 85 -13.97 -4.85 4.26
CA GLY A 85 -12.88 -4.39 3.42
C GLY A 85 -12.06 -3.27 4.07
N ILE A 86 -12.72 -2.27 4.65
CA ILE A 86 -12.07 -1.18 5.41
C ILE A 86 -11.30 -1.75 6.60
N THR A 87 -11.91 -2.65 7.37
CA THR A 87 -11.28 -3.28 8.54
C THR A 87 -10.04 -4.09 8.15
N MET A 88 -10.14 -4.88 7.10
CA MET A 88 -9.02 -5.67 6.58
C MET A 88 -7.88 -4.78 6.10
N PHE A 89 -8.19 -3.68 5.43
CA PHE A 89 -7.19 -2.70 4.97
C PHE A 89 -6.41 -2.13 6.17
N TRP A 90 -7.11 -1.62 7.18
CA TRP A 90 -6.44 -1.02 8.35
C TRP A 90 -5.66 -2.05 9.16
N SER A 91 -6.17 -3.28 9.29
CA SER A 91 -5.44 -4.36 9.96
C SER A 91 -4.13 -4.70 9.24
N ALA A 92 -4.15 -4.76 7.91
CA ALA A 92 -2.96 -5.00 7.10
C ALA A 92 -1.97 -3.83 7.20
N TYR A 93 -2.46 -2.60 7.16
CA TYR A 93 -1.65 -1.38 7.29
C TYR A 93 -0.92 -1.32 8.64
N GLU A 94 -1.62 -1.60 9.74
CA GLU A 94 -1.01 -1.60 11.08
C GLU A 94 -0.01 -2.75 11.25
N ALA A 95 -0.30 -3.93 10.70
CA ALA A 95 0.64 -5.05 10.70
C ALA A 95 1.92 -4.73 9.93
N GLU A 96 1.81 -4.08 8.76
CA GLU A 96 2.96 -3.64 7.97
C GLU A 96 3.77 -2.57 8.72
N ARG A 97 3.11 -1.62 9.37
CA ARG A 97 3.77 -0.59 10.18
C ARG A 97 4.56 -1.21 11.33
N SER A 98 3.94 -2.12 12.07
CA SER A 98 4.60 -2.82 13.18
C SER A 98 5.79 -3.65 12.71
N PHE A 99 5.64 -4.35 11.58
CA PHE A 99 6.73 -5.11 10.98
C PHE A 99 7.89 -4.20 10.52
N ARG A 100 7.58 -3.03 9.97
CA ARG A 100 8.60 -2.02 9.60
C ARG A 100 9.41 -1.57 10.82
N GLU A 101 8.76 -1.30 11.95
CA GLU A 101 9.43 -0.88 13.19
C GLU A 101 10.33 -1.99 13.73
N GLU A 102 9.86 -3.24 13.72
CA GLU A 102 10.64 -4.41 14.11
C GLU A 102 11.86 -4.61 13.19
N LEU A 103 11.64 -4.50 11.89
CA LEU A 103 12.71 -4.63 10.88
C LEU A 103 13.77 -3.54 11.05
N ILE A 104 13.39 -2.28 11.26
CA ILE A 104 14.33 -1.19 11.54
C ILE A 104 15.16 -1.50 12.78
N SER A 105 14.53 -2.01 13.83
CA SER A 105 15.25 -2.39 15.06
C SER A 105 16.28 -3.50 14.81
N ALA A 106 15.93 -4.52 14.02
CA ALA A 106 16.84 -5.60 13.66
C ALA A 106 17.99 -5.12 12.75
N LEU A 107 17.68 -4.25 11.77
CA LEU A 107 18.67 -3.71 10.83
C LEU A 107 19.74 -2.85 11.50
N ARG A 108 19.42 -2.16 12.59
CA ARG A 108 20.39 -1.37 13.38
C ARG A 108 21.54 -2.19 13.98
N ASN A 109 21.38 -3.50 14.07
CA ASN A 109 22.45 -4.40 14.48
C ASN A 109 23.39 -4.81 13.33
N ILE A 110 23.04 -4.46 12.09
CA ILE A 110 23.75 -4.84 10.88
C ILE A 110 24.31 -3.62 10.16
N LEU A 111 23.53 -2.52 10.12
CA LEU A 111 23.81 -1.33 9.36
C LEU A 111 23.84 -0.08 10.24
N PRO A 112 24.66 0.93 9.90
CA PRO A 112 24.55 2.28 10.45
C PRO A 112 23.17 2.86 10.19
N ASN A 113 22.67 3.76 11.07
CA ASN A 113 21.36 4.36 10.95
C ASN A 113 21.18 5.14 9.63
N GLU A 114 22.22 5.80 9.15
CA GLU A 114 22.25 6.55 7.89
C GLU A 114 22.07 5.68 6.65
N CYS A 115 22.37 4.38 6.75
CA CYS A 115 22.17 3.40 5.69
C CYS A 115 20.78 2.72 5.71
N ILE A 116 19.89 3.13 6.64
CA ILE A 116 18.51 2.63 6.75
C ILE A 116 17.56 3.78 6.39
N LEU A 117 17.07 3.78 5.16
CA LEU A 117 16.28 4.88 4.61
C LEU A 117 14.78 4.53 4.67
N SER A 118 14.02 5.33 5.40
CA SER A 118 12.57 5.17 5.56
C SER A 118 11.78 6.45 5.22
N SER A 119 12.48 7.49 4.77
CA SER A 119 11.82 8.75 4.40
C SER A 119 10.94 8.57 3.15
N PRO A 120 9.79 9.25 3.05
CA PRO A 120 8.93 9.21 1.89
C PRO A 120 9.66 9.42 0.57
N SER A 121 10.59 10.38 0.52
CA SER A 121 11.39 10.68 -0.66
C SER A 121 12.31 9.53 -1.07
N ALA A 122 12.94 8.85 -0.12
CA ALA A 122 13.80 7.70 -0.39
C ALA A 122 12.98 6.50 -0.93
N LEU A 123 11.81 6.24 -0.34
CA LEU A 123 10.92 5.17 -0.80
C LEU A 123 10.46 5.41 -2.25
N VAL A 124 10.00 6.63 -2.56
CA VAL A 124 9.56 6.99 -3.92
C VAL A 124 10.71 6.93 -4.91
N ALA A 125 11.90 7.44 -4.56
CA ALA A 125 13.07 7.39 -5.43
C ALA A 125 13.48 5.95 -5.77
N SER A 126 13.28 5.01 -4.85
CA SER A 126 13.60 3.60 -5.04
C SER A 126 12.47 2.79 -5.70
N ALA A 127 11.23 3.30 -5.68
CA ALA A 127 10.09 2.67 -6.35
C ALA A 127 10.03 2.97 -7.85
N THR A 128 10.70 4.03 -8.30
CA THR A 128 10.73 4.42 -9.72
C THR A 128 11.77 3.61 -10.47
N ASP A 129 11.33 2.83 -11.44
CA ASP A 129 12.17 2.18 -12.44
C ASP A 129 12.00 2.88 -13.80
N ALA A 130 12.96 2.69 -14.70
CA ALA A 130 12.91 3.19 -16.08
C ALA A 130 11.83 2.50 -16.94
N THR A 131 11.14 1.52 -16.38
CA THR A 131 10.03 0.80 -17.02
C THR A 131 8.68 1.32 -16.51
N ASP A 132 7.69 1.46 -17.40
CA ASP A 132 6.31 1.87 -17.07
C ASP A 132 5.54 0.83 -16.20
N LEU A 133 6.24 0.02 -15.43
CA LEU A 133 5.65 -0.96 -14.56
C LEU A 133 5.18 -0.33 -13.25
N ARG A 134 4.21 -0.99 -12.61
CA ARG A 134 3.55 -0.52 -11.40
C ARG A 134 4.53 -0.09 -10.31
N MET A 135 4.33 1.10 -9.78
CA MET A 135 5.05 1.61 -8.62
C MET A 135 4.59 0.86 -7.37
N GLU A 136 5.40 -0.07 -6.88
CA GLU A 136 5.21 -0.64 -5.55
C GLU A 136 6.25 0.00 -4.62
N LEU A 137 5.77 0.63 -3.55
CA LEU A 137 6.68 1.26 -2.58
C LEU A 137 7.43 0.17 -1.80
N PRO A 138 8.75 0.26 -1.66
CA PRO A 138 9.47 -0.61 -0.76
C PRO A 138 9.12 -0.28 0.69
N LEU A 139 9.15 -1.29 1.56
CA LEU A 139 8.97 -1.10 2.99
C LEU A 139 10.06 -0.22 3.59
N LEU A 140 11.31 -0.48 3.17
CA LEU A 140 12.52 0.26 3.52
C LEU A 140 13.51 0.19 2.36
N VAL A 141 14.46 1.11 2.34
CA VAL A 141 15.63 1.07 1.47
C VAL A 141 16.86 0.96 2.37
N VAL A 142 17.82 0.11 2.00
CA VAL A 142 19.07 -0.06 2.73
C VAL A 142 20.26 0.05 1.80
N GLU A 143 21.34 0.65 2.28
CA GLU A 143 22.57 0.90 1.52
C GLU A 143 23.75 0.19 2.22
N PRO A 144 23.94 -1.14 2.03
CA PRO A 144 25.09 -1.83 2.58
C PRO A 144 26.39 -1.42 1.85
N ASP A 145 27.47 -1.27 2.60
CA ASP A 145 28.80 -0.87 2.08
C ASP A 145 29.81 -2.02 2.03
N SER A 146 29.44 -3.21 2.51
CA SER A 146 30.32 -4.38 2.54
C SER A 146 29.60 -5.69 2.22
N ALA A 147 30.35 -6.68 1.78
CA ALA A 147 29.85 -8.02 1.50
C ALA A 147 29.33 -8.72 2.77
N GLU A 148 29.92 -8.42 3.92
CA GLU A 148 29.53 -8.93 5.22
C GLU A 148 28.14 -8.42 5.61
N GLN A 149 27.88 -7.14 5.39
CA GLN A 149 26.55 -6.55 5.61
C GLN A 149 25.50 -7.16 4.67
N VAL A 150 25.83 -7.35 3.40
CA VAL A 150 24.94 -8.03 2.44
C VAL A 150 24.62 -9.46 2.90
N ALA A 151 25.61 -10.22 3.35
CA ALA A 151 25.40 -11.57 3.85
C ALA A 151 24.49 -11.58 5.10
N ALA A 152 24.68 -10.62 6.02
CA ALA A 152 23.86 -10.48 7.21
C ALA A 152 22.41 -10.08 6.85
N LEU A 153 22.19 -9.20 5.85
CA LEU A 153 20.87 -8.85 5.33
C LEU A 153 20.14 -10.04 4.73
N VAL A 154 20.84 -10.87 3.94
CA VAL A 154 20.24 -12.09 3.36
C VAL A 154 19.80 -13.05 4.46
N LYS A 155 20.63 -13.21 5.50
CA LYS A 155 20.26 -14.05 6.65
C LYS A 155 19.04 -13.50 7.37
N LEU A 156 19.02 -12.20 7.68
CA LEU A 156 17.88 -11.54 8.32
C LEU A 156 16.60 -11.69 7.49
N ALA A 157 16.69 -11.54 6.16
CA ALA A 157 15.54 -11.71 5.26
C ALA A 157 15.00 -13.14 5.31
N ASN A 158 15.86 -14.15 5.40
CA ASN A 158 15.45 -15.54 5.57
C ASN A 158 14.81 -15.80 6.94
N ASP A 159 15.30 -15.17 7.99
CA ASP A 159 14.79 -15.36 9.36
C ASP A 159 13.41 -14.66 9.52
N MET A 160 13.28 -13.43 9.07
CA MET A 160 12.05 -12.61 9.18
C MET A 160 11.09 -12.76 8.01
N LYS A 161 11.44 -13.55 6.96
CA LYS A 161 10.57 -13.87 5.81
C LYS A 161 10.15 -12.66 4.98
N PHE A 162 11.07 -11.78 4.65
CA PHE A 162 10.83 -10.69 3.69
C PHE A 162 11.68 -10.83 2.43
N ALA A 163 11.25 -10.16 1.35
CA ALA A 163 11.97 -10.16 0.08
C ALA A 163 13.04 -9.06 0.05
N LEU A 164 14.21 -9.38 -0.51
CA LEU A 164 15.22 -8.41 -0.89
C LEU A 164 15.20 -8.20 -2.40
N ILE A 165 15.13 -6.94 -2.82
CA ILE A 165 15.16 -6.56 -4.23
C ILE A 165 16.41 -5.73 -4.44
N PRO A 166 17.50 -6.30 -5.02
CA PRO A 166 18.71 -5.57 -5.27
C PRO A 166 18.50 -4.55 -6.39
N ARG A 167 19.05 -3.36 -6.23
CA ARG A 167 19.10 -2.33 -7.25
C ARG A 167 20.54 -1.95 -7.50
N GLY A 168 20.99 -2.15 -8.74
CA GLY A 168 22.26 -1.63 -9.24
C GLY A 168 22.02 -0.31 -9.98
N GLY A 169 22.92 0.64 -9.88
CA GLY A 169 22.90 1.92 -10.58
C GLY A 169 24.25 2.23 -11.17
#